data_cb85ca9b284a1f5c65df70cccef7ac74
#
_entry.id   cb85ca9b284a1f5c65df70cccef7ac74
#
_cell.length_a   1.000
_cell.length_b   1.000
_cell.length_c   1.000
_cell.angle_alpha   90.00
_cell.angle_beta   90.00
_cell.angle_gamma   90.00
#
_symmetry.space_group_name_H-M   'P 1'
#
loop_
_entity.id
_entity.type
_entity.pdbx_description
1 polymer ?
#
loop_
_entity_poly.entity_id
_entity_poly.type
_entity_poly.pdbx_seq_one_letter_code
_entity_poly.pdbx_strand_id
1 'polypeptide(L)'
;MPIQVTHTKPEFEDERGYITRLVNDDSMQFRAVLYITSKKGTERGNHYHKTDFHYVYCVSGKFRYSEKDMTKPDGELESVILEPGDLVLSRPMTAHSMEFLEDSVFLAITTEHREQEKYEDDTVRIKITDEKH
;
A
#
# COMPACT_ATOMS: atom_id res chain seq x y z
N MET A 1 12.48 -8.78 4.96
CA MET A 1 11.09 -9.30 5.11
C MET A 1 10.42 -9.32 3.77
N PRO A 2 9.85 -10.43 3.36
CA PRO A 2 9.12 -10.44 2.10
C PRO A 2 7.87 -9.57 2.18
N ILE A 3 7.51 -8.98 1.05
CA ILE A 3 6.29 -8.19 0.93
C ILE A 3 5.10 -9.10 1.15
N GLN A 4 4.16 -8.68 1.99
CA GLN A 4 2.97 -9.46 2.29
C GLN A 4 1.85 -9.12 1.32
N VAL A 5 1.71 -9.94 0.29
CA VAL A 5 0.68 -9.78 -0.74
C VAL A 5 -0.37 -10.86 -0.57
N THR A 6 -1.62 -10.44 -0.63
CA THR A 6 -2.76 -11.35 -0.69
C THR A 6 -3.47 -11.14 -2.02
N HIS A 7 -3.66 -12.21 -2.77
CA HIS A 7 -4.48 -12.17 -3.99
C HIS A 7 -5.91 -12.47 -3.56
N THR A 8 -6.71 -11.42 -3.40
CA THR A 8 -8.06 -11.58 -2.86
C THR A 8 -8.97 -12.32 -3.82
N LYS A 9 -9.95 -13.03 -3.26
CA LYS A 9 -10.92 -13.81 -4.03
C LYS A 9 -12.30 -13.56 -3.46
N PRO A 10 -13.35 -13.69 -4.29
CA PRO A 10 -14.70 -13.61 -3.78
C PRO A 10 -14.95 -14.67 -2.71
N GLU A 11 -15.55 -14.27 -1.61
CA GLU A 11 -15.99 -15.21 -0.57
C GLU A 11 -17.43 -15.65 -0.76
N PHE A 12 -18.19 -14.92 -1.57
CA PHE A 12 -19.58 -15.21 -1.87
C PHE A 12 -19.91 -14.71 -3.27
N GLU A 13 -20.66 -15.51 -4.01
CA GLU A 13 -21.07 -15.14 -5.37
C GLU A 13 -22.47 -15.68 -5.65
N ASP A 14 -23.32 -14.88 -6.28
CA ASP A 14 -24.63 -15.29 -6.77
C ASP A 14 -24.93 -14.54 -8.07
N GLU A 15 -26.18 -14.61 -8.56
CA GLU A 15 -26.54 -13.97 -9.83
C GLU A 15 -26.42 -12.45 -9.84
N ARG A 16 -26.33 -11.81 -8.66
CA ARG A 16 -26.15 -10.35 -8.56
C ARG A 16 -24.69 -9.92 -8.67
N GLY A 17 -23.73 -10.85 -8.46
CA GLY A 17 -22.33 -10.54 -8.44
C GLY A 17 -21.65 -11.23 -7.27
N TYR A 18 -20.54 -10.65 -6.80
CA TYR A 18 -19.76 -11.28 -5.73
C TYR A 18 -19.34 -10.28 -4.66
N ILE A 19 -18.96 -10.84 -3.51
CA ILE A 19 -18.47 -10.08 -2.37
C ILE A 19 -17.05 -10.58 -2.06
N THR A 20 -16.11 -9.66 -2.00
CA THR A 20 -14.73 -9.95 -1.59
C THR A 20 -14.44 -9.22 -0.29
N ARG A 21 -14.03 -9.96 0.73
CA ARG A 21 -13.59 -9.35 1.97
C ARG A 21 -12.14 -8.91 1.83
N LEU A 22 -11.87 -7.64 1.99
CA LEU A 22 -10.53 -7.10 1.84
C LEU A 22 -9.74 -7.15 3.15
N VAL A 23 -10.36 -6.77 4.24
CA VAL A 23 -9.71 -6.71 5.56
C VAL A 23 -10.64 -7.31 6.61
N ASN A 24 -10.07 -8.16 7.45
CA ASN A 24 -10.79 -8.75 8.57
C ASN A 24 -9.76 -8.94 9.69
N ASP A 25 -9.39 -7.84 10.33
CA ASP A 25 -8.28 -7.82 11.29
C ASP A 25 -8.69 -7.06 12.55
N ASP A 26 -8.93 -7.82 13.63
CA ASP A 26 -9.35 -7.24 14.92
C ASP A 26 -8.17 -6.67 15.69
N SER A 27 -6.94 -6.93 15.24
CA SER A 27 -5.75 -6.50 15.97
C SER A 27 -5.41 -5.03 15.70
N MET A 28 -6.07 -4.41 14.72
CA MET A 28 -5.80 -3.04 14.33
C MET A 28 -7.06 -2.20 14.39
N GLN A 29 -6.88 -0.94 14.79
CA GLN A 29 -7.96 0.03 14.77
C GLN A 29 -7.78 0.93 13.56
N PHE A 30 -8.59 0.74 12.55
CA PHE A 30 -8.52 1.54 11.33
C PHE A 30 -9.23 2.88 11.54
N ARG A 31 -8.64 3.95 11.04
CA ARG A 31 -9.15 5.30 11.20
C ARG A 31 -9.51 5.99 9.90
N ALA A 32 -8.91 5.56 8.80
CA ALA A 32 -9.18 6.19 7.52
C ALA A 32 -9.18 5.17 6.40
N VAL A 33 -10.04 5.42 5.41
CA VAL A 33 -10.06 4.69 4.14
C VAL A 33 -9.98 5.73 3.04
N LEU A 34 -8.98 5.63 2.19
CA LEU A 34 -8.73 6.60 1.13
C LEU A 34 -8.92 5.93 -0.23
N TYR A 35 -9.57 6.64 -1.12
CA TYR A 35 -9.71 6.24 -2.52
C TYR A 35 -8.74 7.11 -3.31
N ILE A 36 -7.73 6.50 -3.93
CA ILE A 36 -6.64 7.23 -4.53
C ILE A 36 -6.53 6.87 -6.00
N THR A 37 -6.47 7.90 -6.84
CA THR A 37 -6.23 7.73 -8.27
C THR A 37 -4.81 8.17 -8.59
N SER A 38 -4.18 7.52 -9.57
CA SER A 38 -2.82 7.85 -9.98
C SER A 38 -2.66 7.60 -11.47
N LYS A 39 -2.00 8.52 -12.14
CA LYS A 39 -1.79 8.44 -13.59
C LYS A 39 -0.56 7.62 -13.92
N LYS A 40 -0.61 6.95 -15.05
CA LYS A 40 0.53 6.21 -15.59
C LYS A 40 1.77 7.10 -15.59
N GLY A 41 2.90 6.54 -15.17
CA GLY A 41 4.19 7.24 -15.17
C GLY A 41 4.46 8.05 -13.92
N THR A 42 3.52 8.12 -12.98
CA THR A 42 3.73 8.85 -11.73
C THR A 42 4.16 7.89 -10.61
N GLU A 43 4.65 8.46 -9.53
CA GLU A 43 5.03 7.73 -8.31
C GLU A 43 4.35 8.32 -7.11
N ARG A 44 4.08 7.46 -6.13
CA ARG A 44 3.65 7.88 -4.79
C ARG A 44 4.46 7.14 -3.75
N GLY A 45 4.41 7.63 -2.53
CA GLY A 45 5.13 7.02 -1.42
C GLY A 45 6.52 7.60 -1.30
N ASN A 46 7.54 6.75 -1.33
CA ASN A 46 8.92 7.11 -1.00
C ASN A 46 8.97 7.72 0.40
N HIS A 47 8.38 7.00 1.33
CA HIS A 47 8.37 7.38 2.74
C HIS A 47 8.13 6.12 3.58
N TYR A 48 8.33 6.25 4.89
CA TYR A 48 7.88 5.25 5.83
C TYR A 48 7.16 5.93 6.98
N HIS A 49 6.34 5.17 7.66
CA HIS A 49 5.60 5.63 8.83
C HIS A 49 6.23 5.00 10.07
N LYS A 50 6.25 5.74 11.17
CA LYS A 50 6.82 5.24 12.42
C LYS A 50 5.88 4.31 13.15
N THR A 51 4.59 4.56 13.07
CA THR A 51 3.58 3.79 13.81
C THR A 51 2.41 3.30 12.97
N ASP A 52 2.18 3.87 11.80
CA ASP A 52 1.04 3.52 10.95
C ASP A 52 1.20 2.16 10.30
N PHE A 53 0.13 1.36 10.39
CA PHE A 53 -0.07 0.19 9.53
C PHE A 53 -1.08 0.58 8.48
N HIS A 54 -0.91 0.15 7.25
CA HIS A 54 -1.98 0.33 6.30
C HIS A 54 -1.99 -0.78 5.25
N TYR A 55 -3.21 -1.04 4.75
CA TYR A 55 -3.41 -1.92 3.61
C TYR A 55 -3.50 -1.08 2.35
N VAL A 56 -2.93 -1.59 1.27
CA VAL A 56 -3.06 -1.03 -0.07
C VAL A 56 -3.75 -2.07 -0.93
N TYR A 57 -4.90 -1.73 -1.48
CA TYR A 57 -5.69 -2.63 -2.32
C TYR A 57 -5.79 -2.06 -3.74
N CYS A 58 -5.35 -2.83 -4.73
CA CYS A 58 -5.44 -2.42 -6.12
C CYS A 58 -6.85 -2.67 -6.65
N VAL A 59 -7.57 -1.59 -6.98
CA VAL A 59 -8.91 -1.66 -7.55
C VAL A 59 -8.84 -1.82 -9.06
N SER A 60 -7.98 -1.03 -9.70
CA SER A 60 -7.81 -1.07 -11.15
C SER A 60 -6.40 -0.61 -11.53
N GLY A 61 -5.97 -0.98 -12.73
CA GLY A 61 -4.66 -0.60 -13.24
C GLY A 61 -3.59 -1.61 -12.83
N LYS A 62 -2.36 -1.11 -12.77
CA LYS A 62 -1.20 -1.95 -12.45
C LYS A 62 -0.10 -1.06 -11.95
N PHE A 63 0.55 -1.42 -10.84
CA PHE A 63 1.67 -0.64 -10.32
C PHE A 63 2.69 -1.52 -9.63
N ARG A 64 3.94 -1.04 -9.64
CA ARG A 64 5.03 -1.69 -8.91
C ARG A 64 5.06 -1.14 -7.51
N TYR A 65 4.88 -2.04 -6.54
CA TYR A 65 4.99 -1.72 -5.13
C TYR A 65 6.35 -2.19 -4.63
N SER A 66 7.09 -1.30 -4.00
CA SER A 66 8.44 -1.59 -3.49
C SER A 66 8.51 -1.29 -2.01
N GLU A 67 9.29 -2.11 -1.28
CA GLU A 67 9.52 -1.94 0.16
C GLU A 67 10.98 -2.08 0.51
N LYS A 68 11.37 -1.36 1.56
CA LYS A 68 12.69 -1.50 2.18
C LYS A 68 12.52 -1.41 3.69
N ASP A 69 13.04 -2.40 4.42
CA ASP A 69 12.97 -2.45 5.88
C ASP A 69 13.98 -1.45 6.46
N MET A 70 13.48 -0.38 7.08
CA MET A 70 14.31 0.69 7.62
C MET A 70 14.92 0.37 8.97
N THR A 71 14.56 -0.77 9.56
CA THR A 71 15.19 -1.23 10.81
C THR A 71 16.50 -1.98 10.56
N LYS A 72 16.80 -2.29 9.30
CA LYS A 72 18.01 -3.01 8.92
C LYS A 72 18.92 -2.11 8.08
N PRO A 73 20.19 -1.92 8.50
CA PRO A 73 21.13 -1.07 7.73
C PRO A 73 21.34 -1.55 6.31
N ASP A 74 21.31 -2.87 6.12
CA ASP A 74 21.53 -3.49 4.81
C ASP A 74 20.24 -3.98 4.17
N GLY A 75 19.12 -3.36 4.52
CA GLY A 75 17.83 -3.76 3.97
C GLY A 75 17.83 -3.68 2.46
N GLU A 76 17.41 -4.75 1.80
CA GLU A 76 17.31 -4.79 0.35
C GLU A 76 15.95 -4.27 -0.11
N LEU A 77 15.94 -3.67 -1.29
CA LEU A 77 14.72 -3.24 -1.93
C LEU A 77 14.01 -4.47 -2.50
N GLU A 78 12.77 -4.66 -2.12
CA GLU A 78 11.91 -5.71 -2.66
C GLU A 78 10.79 -5.07 -3.46
N SER A 79 10.36 -5.70 -4.54
CA SER A 79 9.32 -5.17 -5.41
C SER A 79 8.37 -6.27 -5.87
N VAL A 80 7.12 -5.88 -6.07
CA VAL A 80 6.10 -6.76 -6.62
C VAL A 80 5.17 -5.93 -7.50
N ILE A 81 4.62 -6.54 -8.54
CA ILE A 81 3.61 -5.89 -9.37
C ILE A 81 2.24 -6.22 -8.80
N LEU A 82 1.48 -5.18 -8.47
CA LEU A 82 0.10 -5.34 -8.00
C LEU A 82 -0.87 -5.13 -9.15
N GLU A 83 -1.84 -6.02 -9.21
CA GLU A 83 -2.91 -6.01 -10.20
C GLU A 83 -4.26 -6.00 -9.48
N PRO A 84 -5.36 -5.73 -10.19
CA PRO A 84 -6.67 -5.66 -9.53
C PRO A 84 -6.95 -6.89 -8.66
N GLY A 85 -7.35 -6.67 -7.43
CA GLY A 85 -7.59 -7.72 -6.45
C GLY A 85 -6.45 -7.99 -5.50
N ASP A 86 -5.27 -7.41 -5.73
CA ASP A 86 -4.12 -7.62 -4.86
C ASP A 86 -4.13 -6.67 -3.69
N LEU A 87 -3.82 -7.19 -2.51
CA LEU A 87 -3.80 -6.47 -1.24
C LEU A 87 -2.42 -6.62 -0.60
N VAL A 88 -1.84 -5.51 -0.16
CA VAL A 88 -0.55 -5.50 0.55
C VAL A 88 -0.74 -4.90 1.93
N LEU A 89 -0.08 -5.49 2.93
CA LEU A 89 0.02 -4.89 4.26
C LEU A 89 1.37 -4.18 4.37
N SER A 90 1.33 -2.86 4.60
CA SER A 90 2.50 -2.05 4.87
C SER A 90 2.62 -1.84 6.37
N ARG A 91 3.80 -2.08 6.92
CA ARG A 91 4.07 -2.02 8.36
C ARG A 91 4.88 -0.80 8.74
N PRO A 92 4.86 -0.42 10.04
CA PRO A 92 5.73 0.66 10.52
C PRO A 92 7.20 0.37 10.21
N MET A 93 7.96 1.41 10.01
CA MET A 93 9.41 1.35 9.75
C MET A 93 9.79 0.63 8.47
N THR A 94 8.83 0.45 7.56
CA THR A 94 9.06 -0.11 6.23
C THR A 94 8.79 0.98 5.20
N ALA A 95 9.84 1.42 4.53
CA ALA A 95 9.68 2.43 3.47
C ALA A 95 9.05 1.79 2.26
N HIS A 96 8.16 2.49 1.61
CA HIS A 96 7.47 1.96 0.44
C HIS A 96 7.34 3.01 -0.66
N SER A 97 7.20 2.53 -1.88
CA SER A 97 6.91 3.37 -3.03
C SER A 97 6.03 2.64 -4.02
N MET A 98 5.35 3.40 -4.84
CA MET A 98 4.49 2.86 -5.90
C MET A 98 4.78 3.59 -7.19
N GLU A 99 5.11 2.84 -8.24
CA GLU A 99 5.30 3.36 -9.59
C GLU A 99 4.15 2.87 -10.44
N PHE A 100 3.37 3.78 -11.00
CA PHE A 100 2.16 3.42 -11.73
C PHE A 100 2.46 3.12 -13.19
N LEU A 101 2.28 1.86 -13.56
CA LEU A 101 2.56 1.37 -14.91
C LEU A 101 1.37 1.61 -15.84
N GLU A 102 0.20 1.84 -15.26
CA GLU A 102 -1.05 2.21 -15.94
C GLU A 102 -1.79 3.18 -15.06
N ASP A 103 -2.79 3.86 -15.61
CA ASP A 103 -3.69 4.66 -14.77
C ASP A 103 -4.31 3.72 -13.76
N SER A 104 -4.23 4.03 -12.49
CA SER A 104 -4.57 3.12 -11.42
C SER A 104 -5.46 3.76 -10.36
N VAL A 105 -6.24 2.91 -9.71
CA VAL A 105 -7.04 3.27 -8.53
C VAL A 105 -6.69 2.27 -7.43
N PHE A 106 -6.40 2.78 -6.25
CA PHE A 106 -6.20 1.92 -5.10
C PHE A 106 -6.83 2.50 -3.85
N LEU A 107 -7.11 1.62 -2.90
CA LEU A 107 -7.62 2.02 -1.59
C LEU A 107 -6.48 1.91 -0.58
N ALA A 108 -6.37 2.89 0.31
CA ALA A 108 -5.47 2.81 1.45
C ALA A 108 -6.33 2.79 2.72
N ILE A 109 -6.12 1.79 3.57
CA ILE A 109 -6.86 1.61 4.82
C ILE A 109 -5.84 1.73 5.94
N THR A 110 -5.94 2.78 6.76
CA THR A 110 -4.87 3.18 7.66
C THR A 110 -5.29 3.20 9.12
N THR A 111 -4.32 3.02 10.02
CA THR A 111 -4.54 3.08 11.46
C THR A 111 -4.30 4.47 12.04
N GLU A 112 -3.66 5.35 11.28
CA GLU A 112 -3.36 6.71 11.73
C GLU A 112 -4.31 7.73 11.11
N HIS A 113 -4.41 8.89 11.77
CA HIS A 113 -5.20 10.00 11.25
C HIS A 113 -4.60 10.55 9.97
N ARG A 114 -5.46 11.01 9.07
CA ARG A 114 -5.03 11.63 7.82
C ARG A 114 -5.08 13.15 7.87
N GLU A 115 -5.25 13.72 9.07
CA GLU A 115 -5.11 15.16 9.26
C GLU A 115 -3.65 15.53 9.00
N GLN A 116 -3.43 16.56 8.20
CA GLN A 116 -2.09 16.93 7.71
C GLN A 116 -1.03 16.94 8.80
N GLU A 117 -1.32 17.60 9.92
CA GLU A 117 -0.37 17.74 11.01
C GLU A 117 0.05 16.39 11.60
N LYS A 118 -0.93 15.56 11.95
CA LYS A 118 -0.67 14.25 12.56
C LYS A 118 -0.01 13.29 11.59
N TYR A 119 -0.40 13.35 10.34
CA TYR A 119 0.15 12.50 9.30
C TYR A 119 1.66 12.80 9.10
N GLU A 120 2.02 14.07 9.03
CA GLU A 120 3.41 14.47 8.82
C GLU A 120 4.30 14.13 10.03
N ASP A 121 3.76 14.15 11.25
CA ASP A 121 4.51 13.75 12.43
C ASP A 121 4.92 12.28 12.39
N ASP A 122 4.11 11.42 11.77
CA ASP A 122 4.39 10.00 11.65
C ASP A 122 5.18 9.63 10.40
N THR A 123 5.25 10.51 9.42
CA THR A 123 5.80 10.22 8.11
C THR A 123 7.24 10.70 7.97
N VAL A 124 8.13 9.81 7.52
CA VAL A 124 9.51 10.16 7.18
C VAL A 124 9.70 9.93 5.69
N ARG A 125 10.08 10.97 4.98
CA ARG A 125 10.23 10.91 3.53
C ARG A 125 11.64 10.43 3.18
N ILE A 126 11.71 9.45 2.30
CA ILE A 126 12.96 8.87 1.84
C ILE A 126 12.75 8.23 0.47
N LYS A 127 13.61 8.57 -0.47
CA LYS A 127 13.53 7.97 -1.80
C LYS A 127 14.18 6.61 -1.77
N ILE A 128 13.44 5.56 -2.03
CA ILE A 128 13.95 4.18 -2.01
C ILE A 128 14.12 3.60 -3.41
N THR A 129 13.52 4.24 -4.41
CA THR A 129 13.64 3.80 -5.80
C THR A 129 14.68 4.64 -6.52
N ASP A 130 15.42 4.01 -7.43
CA ASP A 130 16.39 4.71 -8.26
C ASP A 130 15.67 5.47 -9.37
N GLU A 131 15.96 6.75 -9.50
CA GLU A 131 15.30 7.60 -10.50
C GLU A 131 15.70 7.26 -11.94
N LYS A 132 16.75 6.50 -12.12
CA LYS A 132 17.27 6.19 -13.45
C LYS A 132 16.57 5.04 -14.14
N HIS A 133 15.68 4.38 -13.46
CA HIS A 133 14.99 3.25 -14.08
C HIS A 133 13.57 3.54 -14.43
#